data_d6708a6b6fc1463c4aef477cb99e8765
#
_entry.id   d6708a6b6fc1463c4aef477cb99e8765
#
_cell.length_a   1.000
_cell.length_b   1.000
_cell.length_c   1.000
_cell.angle_alpha   90.00
_cell.angle_beta   90.00
_cell.angle_gamma   90.00
#
_symmetry.space_group_name_H-M   'P 1'
#
loop_
_entity.id
_entity.type
_entity.pdbx_description
1 polymer ?
#
loop_
_entity_poly.entity_id
_entity_poly.type
_entity_poly.pdbx_seq_one_letter_code
_entity_poly.pdbx_strand_id
1 'polypeptide(L)'
;MLKVISIITIYLLLSSCSESTRDANGLLTDSQSTVIRNYIISQNSKNLKVNLKEKFGSNLKGVKLIGVQLINEDLSGIDLTSCEILRADFAGSNLDKAILTNAIIQESKFADSVIKNISGYNSDFQGSIFHNITLQNTNFVQSNFSDTAFNKTTIINVNFENSEFSHVLWSNNTIDGVNFQKANLQNNSFKNTNITNSIFYGTNLEKSIINNTNFTNNYFESSNLSQTTLTAVIIKDSNFTHSIFNEVNFNNVQSNNSCFSYASFQDSTLQNISLTKCDLQNSTISSSVLKHFKINNAILNNMSLNDNKFNTLSIKNSNANFVRINKTKGSNITLDNISYTNNIFSNNDFKQFIVINTDLNSSEIINSNITNGQFNNINFSKSLIQNVNFSDVKITLGNLNQVALINSTLTNTAVINSVLSNSQINNINYQAYSGFINTNVSNNIILNSDNSSKILPNNIVINSVKDLQKITHLANMNLTNFDLSNLIFDRVDFSNSIFKNANLTNTVIKNSILKEANFSAAILTKTDFSNSILTDSIFKSAKIDQAGFNNSDLTNADFTEAAIKDTSFDKAKTSGMKGVE
;
A
#
# COMPACT_ATOMS: atom_id res chain seq x y z
N MET A 1 61.08 -1.94 73.10
CA MET A 1 61.26 -1.47 71.74
C MET A 1 60.85 -2.49 70.64
N LEU A 2 60.90 -3.80 70.84
CA LEU A 2 60.59 -4.77 69.79
C LEU A 2 59.05 -4.98 69.48
N LYS A 3 58.15 -4.61 70.40
CA LYS A 3 56.70 -4.75 70.15
C LYS A 3 56.04 -3.61 69.34
N VAL A 4 56.70 -2.43 69.31
CA VAL A 4 56.21 -1.26 68.59
C VAL A 4 56.56 -1.35 67.08
N ILE A 5 57.75 -1.94 66.80
CA ILE A 5 58.17 -2.15 65.38
C ILE A 5 57.31 -3.19 64.65
N SER A 6 56.82 -4.22 65.36
CA SER A 6 55.94 -5.24 64.76
C SER A 6 54.55 -4.71 64.39
N ILE A 7 54.03 -3.73 65.15
CA ILE A 7 52.71 -3.14 64.86
C ILE A 7 52.77 -2.14 63.69
N ILE A 8 53.89 -1.37 63.63
CA ILE A 8 54.09 -0.42 62.50
C ILE A 8 54.39 -1.14 61.20
N THR A 9 55.08 -2.28 61.22
CA THR A 9 55.34 -3.09 60.01
C THR A 9 54.07 -3.83 59.53
N ILE A 10 53.16 -4.24 60.43
CA ILE A 10 51.84 -4.80 60.06
C ILE A 10 50.96 -3.68 59.55
N TYR A 11 50.96 -2.48 60.05
CA TYR A 11 50.19 -1.36 59.51
C TYR A 11 50.75 -0.89 58.16
N LEU A 12 52.07 -0.93 57.93
CA LEU A 12 52.67 -0.62 56.60
C LEU A 12 52.48 -1.76 55.57
N LEU A 13 52.34 -3.02 55.99
CA LEU A 13 52.02 -4.15 55.13
C LEU A 13 50.51 -4.24 54.83
N LEU A 14 49.64 -3.69 55.68
CA LEU A 14 48.24 -3.56 55.46
C LEU A 14 47.84 -2.34 54.59
N SER A 15 48.78 -1.35 54.48
CA SER A 15 48.56 -0.19 53.61
C SER A 15 49.11 -0.34 52.19
N SER A 16 49.76 -1.46 51.84
CA SER A 16 50.35 -1.69 50.51
C SER A 16 49.60 -2.67 49.64
N CYS A 17 48.43 -3.10 50.07
CA CYS A 17 47.44 -3.83 49.19
C CYS A 17 46.06 -3.18 49.30
N SER A 18 45.96 -1.89 49.07
CA SER A 18 44.67 -1.37 48.56
C SER A 18 44.57 -1.83 47.12
N GLU A 19 43.94 -2.99 46.84
CA GLU A 19 43.43 -3.26 45.50
C GLU A 19 42.74 -1.99 45.04
N SER A 20 43.13 -1.49 43.86
CA SER A 20 42.46 -0.34 43.27
C SER A 20 40.97 -0.63 43.28
N THR A 21 40.15 0.24 43.83
CA THR A 21 38.70 0.08 43.85
C THR A 21 38.11 0.14 42.43
N ARG A 22 38.92 0.60 41.47
CA ARG A 22 38.58 0.72 40.06
C ARG A 22 39.71 0.19 39.19
N ASP A 23 39.33 -0.34 38.04
CA ASP A 23 40.24 -0.76 36.99
C ASP A 23 40.80 0.43 36.19
N ALA A 24 41.64 0.15 35.18
CA ALA A 24 42.26 1.15 34.32
C ALA A 24 41.23 1.99 33.51
N ASN A 25 39.98 1.49 33.33
CA ASN A 25 38.89 2.18 32.66
C ASN A 25 37.98 2.94 33.64
N GLY A 26 38.32 2.98 34.92
CA GLY A 26 37.53 3.63 35.96
C GLY A 26 36.27 2.86 36.39
N LEU A 27 36.14 1.58 36.03
CA LEU A 27 35.05 0.70 36.43
C LEU A 27 35.35 0.05 37.79
N LEU A 28 34.28 -0.23 38.57
CA LEU A 28 34.40 -0.97 39.84
C LEU A 28 34.96 -2.38 39.60
N THR A 29 35.89 -2.80 40.45
CA THR A 29 36.45 -4.16 40.41
C THR A 29 35.44 -5.20 40.90
N ASP A 30 35.66 -6.48 40.60
CA ASP A 30 34.81 -7.58 41.06
C ASP A 30 34.83 -7.68 42.60
N SER A 31 35.95 -7.36 43.24
CA SER A 31 36.07 -7.27 44.70
C SER A 31 35.13 -6.21 45.28
N GLN A 32 35.11 -5.03 44.71
CA GLN A 32 34.21 -3.95 45.15
C GLN A 32 32.74 -4.28 44.86
N SER A 33 32.44 -4.84 43.72
CA SER A 33 31.10 -5.32 43.39
C SER A 33 30.61 -6.35 44.42
N THR A 34 31.47 -7.26 44.88
CA THR A 34 31.18 -8.23 45.93
C THR A 34 30.86 -7.56 47.27
N VAL A 35 31.61 -6.53 47.64
CA VAL A 35 31.35 -5.74 48.87
C VAL A 35 29.98 -5.08 48.80
N ILE A 36 29.67 -4.43 47.70
CA ILE A 36 28.38 -3.77 47.47
C ILE A 36 27.23 -4.80 47.50
N ARG A 37 27.35 -5.92 46.79
CA ARG A 37 26.37 -7.00 46.78
C ARG A 37 26.09 -7.59 48.16
N ASN A 38 27.17 -7.90 48.92
CA ASN A 38 27.02 -8.45 50.28
C ASN A 38 26.37 -7.45 51.24
N TYR A 39 26.65 -6.15 51.08
CA TYR A 39 25.96 -5.11 51.83
C TYR A 39 24.46 -5.11 51.53
N ILE A 40 24.06 -5.10 50.25
CA ILE A 40 22.65 -5.15 49.86
C ILE A 40 21.96 -6.36 50.46
N ILE A 41 22.52 -7.56 50.31
CA ILE A 41 21.98 -8.81 50.86
C ILE A 41 21.83 -8.73 52.39
N SER A 42 22.83 -8.16 53.09
CA SER A 42 22.78 -7.98 54.53
C SER A 42 21.67 -7.03 55.00
N GLN A 43 21.43 -5.93 54.25
CA GLN A 43 20.30 -5.01 54.55
C GLN A 43 18.95 -5.71 54.30
N ASN A 44 18.80 -6.37 53.15
CA ASN A 44 17.59 -7.09 52.79
C ASN A 44 17.26 -8.19 53.80
N SER A 45 18.23 -8.95 54.26
CA SER A 45 18.01 -10.03 55.27
C SER A 45 17.52 -9.50 56.62
N LYS A 46 17.75 -8.23 56.90
CA LYS A 46 17.28 -7.55 58.13
C LYS A 46 16.02 -6.73 57.90
N ASN A 47 15.43 -6.74 56.68
CA ASN A 47 14.33 -5.88 56.27
C ASN A 47 14.65 -4.38 56.43
N LEU A 48 15.91 -3.99 56.26
CA LEU A 48 16.37 -2.58 56.31
C LEU A 48 16.47 -2.01 54.90
N LYS A 49 16.30 -0.69 54.81
CA LYS A 49 16.52 0.04 53.57
C LYS A 49 18.00 -0.03 53.18
N VAL A 50 18.30 -0.25 51.90
CA VAL A 50 19.67 -0.40 51.42
C VAL A 50 20.44 0.93 51.42
N ASN A 51 19.77 2.05 51.05
CA ASN A 51 20.40 3.38 50.95
C ASN A 51 21.71 3.36 50.13
N LEU A 52 21.65 2.75 48.94
CA LEU A 52 22.84 2.42 48.13
C LEU A 52 23.71 3.66 47.81
N LYS A 53 23.06 4.74 47.37
CA LYS A 53 23.73 6.00 47.03
C LYS A 53 24.40 6.67 48.24
N GLU A 54 23.74 6.65 49.38
CA GLU A 54 24.28 7.22 50.63
C GLU A 54 25.53 6.48 51.06
N LYS A 55 25.52 5.14 50.91
CA LYS A 55 26.63 4.29 51.36
C LYS A 55 27.82 4.26 50.41
N PHE A 56 27.59 4.23 49.09
CA PHE A 56 28.64 4.02 48.10
C PHE A 56 28.81 5.16 47.09
N GLY A 57 28.01 6.21 47.20
CA GLY A 57 27.97 7.32 46.25
C GLY A 57 27.17 6.99 45.00
N SER A 58 27.08 7.96 44.08
CA SER A 58 26.33 7.83 42.83
C SER A 58 27.11 7.22 41.66
N ASN A 59 28.43 7.08 41.77
CA ASN A 59 29.27 6.53 40.71
C ASN A 59 29.51 5.03 40.93
N LEU A 60 28.66 4.20 40.34
CA LEU A 60 28.73 2.73 40.41
C LEU A 60 29.02 2.08 39.04
N LYS A 61 29.82 2.77 38.20
CA LYS A 61 30.24 2.27 36.89
C LYS A 61 30.88 0.89 36.97
N GLY A 62 30.44 -0.03 36.15
CA GLY A 62 30.98 -1.39 36.08
C GLY A 62 30.55 -2.29 37.24
N VAL A 63 29.64 -1.87 38.13
CA VAL A 63 29.19 -2.72 39.24
C VAL A 63 28.56 -4.01 38.75
N LYS A 64 28.90 -5.13 39.38
CA LYS A 64 28.32 -6.45 39.10
C LYS A 64 27.45 -6.92 40.25
N LEU A 65 26.14 -7.05 40.02
CA LEU A 65 25.16 -7.42 41.03
C LEU A 65 24.27 -8.56 40.49
N ILE A 66 24.06 -9.59 41.30
CA ILE A 66 23.23 -10.72 40.91
C ILE A 66 22.23 -11.04 42.02
N GLY A 67 20.92 -11.10 41.70
CA GLY A 67 19.86 -11.51 42.60
C GLY A 67 19.64 -10.57 43.77
N VAL A 68 19.88 -9.27 43.62
CA VAL A 68 19.73 -8.27 44.67
C VAL A 68 18.35 -7.64 44.67
N GLN A 69 17.90 -7.20 45.86
CA GLN A 69 16.66 -6.42 46.00
C GLN A 69 17.04 -4.96 46.28
N LEU A 70 16.64 -4.09 45.37
CA LEU A 70 16.82 -2.63 45.46
C LEU A 70 15.46 -1.95 45.53
N ILE A 71 14.58 -2.47 46.40
CA ILE A 71 13.17 -2.09 46.48
C ILE A 71 13.02 -0.74 47.19
N ASN A 72 12.24 0.20 46.60
CA ASN A 72 12.01 1.55 47.11
C ASN A 72 13.31 2.36 47.32
N GLU A 73 14.36 2.08 46.56
CA GLU A 73 15.63 2.80 46.64
C GLU A 73 15.62 4.11 45.86
N ASP A 74 16.31 5.13 46.39
CA ASP A 74 16.61 6.33 45.61
C ASP A 74 17.91 6.13 44.81
N LEU A 75 17.75 5.79 43.55
CA LEU A 75 18.83 5.63 42.57
C LEU A 75 18.86 6.80 41.57
N SER A 76 18.27 7.94 41.94
CA SER A 76 18.21 9.11 41.04
C SER A 76 19.63 9.64 40.75
N GLY A 77 19.93 9.89 39.47
CA GLY A 77 21.23 10.37 39.00
C GLY A 77 22.38 9.39 39.25
N ILE A 78 22.11 8.12 39.56
CA ILE A 78 23.15 7.11 39.71
C ILE A 78 23.82 6.80 38.36
N ASP A 79 25.11 6.61 38.37
CA ASP A 79 25.88 6.22 37.19
C ASP A 79 26.18 4.71 37.23
N LEU A 80 25.46 3.98 36.44
CA LEU A 80 25.56 2.53 36.24
C LEU A 80 26.15 2.20 34.86
N THR A 81 26.91 3.10 34.26
CA THR A 81 27.58 2.86 32.98
C THR A 81 28.33 1.53 33.00
N SER A 82 28.13 0.69 32.00
CA SER A 82 28.79 -0.62 31.85
C SER A 82 28.61 -1.57 33.03
N CYS A 83 27.55 -1.41 33.83
CA CYS A 83 27.23 -2.35 34.91
C CYS A 83 26.73 -3.70 34.37
N GLU A 84 26.80 -4.74 35.18
CA GLU A 84 26.20 -6.05 34.97
C GLU A 84 25.27 -6.37 36.14
N ILE A 85 23.98 -6.15 35.97
CA ILE A 85 22.95 -6.38 36.99
C ILE A 85 21.96 -7.42 36.50
N LEU A 86 22.00 -8.59 37.10
CA LEU A 86 21.18 -9.72 36.67
C LEU A 86 20.17 -10.11 37.77
N ARG A 87 18.93 -10.33 37.37
CA ARG A 87 17.86 -10.80 38.27
C ARG A 87 17.66 -9.93 39.50
N ALA A 88 17.77 -8.60 39.33
CA ALA A 88 17.54 -7.64 40.40
C ALA A 88 16.06 -7.24 40.50
N ASP A 89 15.64 -6.82 41.70
CA ASP A 89 14.32 -6.25 41.92
C ASP A 89 14.41 -4.77 42.25
N PHE A 90 13.96 -3.92 41.34
CA PHE A 90 13.91 -2.45 41.45
C PHE A 90 12.51 -1.92 41.78
N ALA A 91 11.64 -2.75 42.34
CA ALA A 91 10.24 -2.35 42.58
C ALA A 91 10.16 -1.07 43.45
N GLY A 92 9.38 -0.08 43.02
CA GLY A 92 9.20 1.20 43.68
C GLY A 92 10.41 2.10 43.66
N SER A 93 11.55 1.74 43.04
CA SER A 93 12.78 2.54 43.04
C SER A 93 12.68 3.73 42.09
N ASN A 94 13.38 4.79 42.48
CA ASN A 94 13.53 6.03 41.68
C ASN A 94 14.85 6.00 40.89
N LEU A 95 14.78 5.87 39.55
CA LEU A 95 15.91 5.92 38.64
C LEU A 95 15.93 7.24 37.81
N ASP A 96 15.25 8.30 38.27
CA ASP A 96 15.25 9.57 37.53
C ASP A 96 16.68 10.06 37.27
N LYS A 97 17.03 10.39 36.01
CA LYS A 97 18.34 10.83 35.55
C LYS A 97 19.48 9.81 35.74
N ALA A 98 19.19 8.54 35.95
CA ALA A 98 20.21 7.51 35.98
C ALA A 98 20.94 7.40 34.63
N ILE A 99 22.22 7.04 34.67
CA ILE A 99 23.03 6.79 33.47
C ILE A 99 23.23 5.28 33.34
N LEU A 100 22.68 4.70 32.27
CA LEU A 100 22.68 3.26 32.00
C LEU A 100 23.41 2.92 30.68
N THR A 101 24.28 3.81 30.22
CA THR A 101 25.01 3.60 28.95
C THR A 101 25.85 2.32 29.01
N ASN A 102 25.69 1.44 28.00
CA ASN A 102 26.33 0.12 27.96
C ASN A 102 25.99 -0.80 29.16
N ALA A 103 24.92 -0.54 29.89
CA ALA A 103 24.53 -1.32 31.05
C ALA A 103 23.87 -2.64 30.61
N ILE A 104 24.17 -3.73 31.30
CA ILE A 104 23.49 -5.03 31.17
C ILE A 104 22.60 -5.20 32.41
N ILE A 105 21.28 -5.11 32.22
CA ILE A 105 20.30 -5.22 33.33
C ILE A 105 19.25 -6.23 32.92
N GLN A 106 19.61 -7.49 32.95
CA GLN A 106 18.80 -8.58 32.42
C GLN A 106 17.93 -9.28 33.49
N GLU A 107 16.82 -9.89 33.05
CA GLU A 107 15.91 -10.69 33.91
C GLU A 107 15.47 -9.93 35.18
N SER A 108 15.42 -8.61 35.14
CA SER A 108 15.18 -7.74 36.29
C SER A 108 13.76 -7.19 36.32
N LYS A 109 13.28 -6.78 37.50
CA LYS A 109 11.91 -6.30 37.71
C LYS A 109 11.90 -4.82 38.03
N PHE A 110 10.98 -4.09 37.35
CA PHE A 110 10.79 -2.65 37.50
C PHE A 110 9.30 -2.35 37.78
N ALA A 111 8.72 -3.00 38.80
CA ALA A 111 7.35 -2.71 39.18
C ALA A 111 7.24 -1.39 39.95
N ASP A 112 6.27 -0.53 39.59
CA ASP A 112 6.00 0.75 40.27
C ASP A 112 7.22 1.70 40.37
N SER A 113 8.26 1.48 39.57
CA SER A 113 9.49 2.31 39.57
C SER A 113 9.34 3.58 38.73
N VAL A 114 10.12 4.58 39.08
CA VAL A 114 10.22 5.83 38.32
C VAL A 114 11.41 5.78 37.37
N ILE A 115 11.15 5.77 36.06
CA ILE A 115 12.17 5.68 35.01
C ILE A 115 12.03 6.88 34.08
N LYS A 116 12.71 7.98 34.42
CA LYS A 116 12.61 9.24 33.67
C LYS A 116 13.99 9.84 33.39
N ASN A 117 14.09 10.57 32.30
CA ASN A 117 15.29 11.32 31.93
C ASN A 117 16.57 10.46 31.88
N ILE A 118 16.45 9.18 31.56
CA ILE A 118 17.55 8.23 31.54
C ILE A 118 18.37 8.36 30.26
N SER A 119 19.70 8.22 30.41
CA SER A 119 20.64 7.98 29.31
C SER A 119 21.02 6.50 29.29
N GLY A 120 20.39 5.73 28.40
CA GLY A 120 20.53 4.28 28.31
C GLY A 120 21.02 3.79 26.94
N TYR A 121 21.86 4.56 26.25
CA TYR A 121 22.42 4.15 24.96
C TYR A 121 23.13 2.79 25.07
N ASN A 122 22.82 1.88 24.11
CA ASN A 122 23.42 0.54 24.01
C ASN A 122 23.28 -0.30 25.29
N SER A 123 22.15 -0.18 25.99
CA SER A 123 21.86 -0.97 27.20
C SER A 123 21.09 -2.25 26.88
N ASP A 124 21.23 -3.24 27.75
CA ASP A 124 20.58 -4.55 27.58
C ASP A 124 19.66 -4.85 28.76
N PHE A 125 18.36 -4.93 28.47
CA PHE A 125 17.28 -5.23 29.41
C PHE A 125 16.61 -6.58 29.12
N GLN A 126 17.25 -7.46 28.38
CA GLN A 126 16.65 -8.73 27.97
C GLN A 126 15.98 -9.48 29.13
N GLY A 127 14.77 -9.98 28.89
CA GLY A 127 14.01 -10.76 29.85
C GLY A 127 13.46 -9.98 31.07
N SER A 128 13.62 -8.66 31.09
CA SER A 128 13.17 -7.81 32.19
C SER A 128 11.66 -7.50 32.14
N ILE A 129 11.06 -7.17 33.28
CA ILE A 129 9.63 -6.90 33.43
C ILE A 129 9.41 -5.46 33.88
N PHE A 130 8.64 -4.70 33.08
CA PHE A 130 8.22 -3.34 33.37
C PHE A 130 6.70 -3.35 33.64
N HIS A 131 6.33 -3.15 34.90
CA HIS A 131 4.93 -3.21 35.32
C HIS A 131 4.51 -1.95 36.06
N ASN A 132 3.41 -1.33 35.62
CA ASN A 132 2.83 -0.13 36.24
C ASN A 132 3.84 1.01 36.39
N ILE A 133 4.62 1.29 35.34
CA ILE A 133 5.65 2.35 35.35
C ILE A 133 5.32 3.47 34.38
N THR A 134 5.98 4.61 34.60
CA THR A 134 6.11 5.67 33.59
C THR A 134 7.54 5.73 33.10
N LEU A 135 7.74 5.45 31.81
CA LEU A 135 9.01 5.61 31.11
C LEU A 135 8.93 6.91 30.30
N GLN A 136 9.72 7.90 30.64
CA GLN A 136 9.55 9.23 30.06
C GLN A 136 10.88 9.96 29.78
N ASN A 137 10.94 10.64 28.61
CA ASN A 137 12.10 11.47 28.20
C ASN A 137 13.42 10.71 28.27
N THR A 138 13.47 9.49 27.80
CA THR A 138 14.62 8.58 27.90
C THR A 138 15.21 8.26 26.55
N ASN A 139 16.51 8.00 26.52
CA ASN A 139 17.23 7.63 25.31
C ASN A 139 17.80 6.22 25.44
N PHE A 140 17.23 5.27 24.66
CA PHE A 140 17.63 3.86 24.60
C PHE A 140 18.02 3.44 23.17
N VAL A 141 18.64 4.34 22.43
CA VAL A 141 19.14 4.03 21.08
C VAL A 141 20.08 2.83 21.12
N GLN A 142 19.90 1.89 20.16
CA GLN A 142 20.70 0.65 20.02
C GLN A 142 20.61 -0.30 21.22
N SER A 143 19.54 -0.24 22.02
CA SER A 143 19.39 -1.06 23.22
C SER A 143 18.61 -2.35 22.93
N ASN A 144 18.82 -3.36 23.77
CA ASN A 144 18.15 -4.65 23.68
C ASN A 144 17.06 -4.79 24.74
N PHE A 145 15.84 -4.95 24.30
CA PHE A 145 14.66 -5.23 25.11
C PHE A 145 14.01 -6.57 24.74
N SER A 146 14.74 -7.48 24.12
CA SER A 146 14.19 -8.78 23.71
C SER A 146 13.65 -9.57 24.93
N ASP A 147 12.59 -10.33 24.69
CA ASP A 147 11.93 -11.17 25.71
C ASP A 147 11.37 -10.38 26.92
N THR A 148 11.23 -9.05 26.82
CA THR A 148 10.71 -8.21 27.91
C THR A 148 9.18 -8.20 27.94
N ALA A 149 8.63 -7.76 29.08
CA ALA A 149 7.21 -7.52 29.22
C ALA A 149 6.92 -6.10 29.74
N PHE A 150 6.16 -5.33 28.96
CA PHE A 150 5.61 -4.03 29.38
C PHE A 150 4.12 -4.19 29.66
N ASN A 151 3.72 -4.01 30.92
CA ASN A 151 2.32 -4.16 31.32
C ASN A 151 1.85 -2.94 32.14
N LYS A 152 0.73 -2.33 31.73
CA LYS A 152 0.21 -1.09 32.34
C LYS A 152 1.25 0.03 32.35
N THR A 153 2.07 0.13 31.33
CA THR A 153 3.17 1.08 31.23
C THR A 153 2.76 2.28 30.38
N THR A 154 3.11 3.46 30.85
CA THR A 154 3.01 4.70 30.08
C THR A 154 4.40 5.09 29.57
N ILE A 155 4.56 5.16 28.24
CA ILE A 155 5.84 5.43 27.57
C ILE A 155 5.68 6.73 26.79
N ILE A 156 6.44 7.76 27.15
CA ILE A 156 6.28 9.11 26.58
C ILE A 156 7.64 9.68 26.16
N ASN A 157 7.75 10.16 24.93
CA ASN A 157 8.95 10.82 24.40
C ASN A 157 10.21 9.97 24.60
N VAL A 158 10.18 8.72 24.23
CA VAL A 158 11.30 7.78 24.36
C VAL A 158 11.92 7.53 23.00
N ASN A 159 13.25 7.51 22.95
CA ASN A 159 13.98 7.14 21.74
C ASN A 159 14.49 5.70 21.84
N PHE A 160 13.93 4.82 21.00
CA PHE A 160 14.31 3.42 20.81
C PHE A 160 14.88 3.17 19.40
N GLU A 161 15.42 4.16 18.76
CA GLU A 161 15.98 4.02 17.42
C GLU A 161 17.02 2.91 17.34
N ASN A 162 16.94 2.06 16.30
CA ASN A 162 17.84 0.92 16.06
C ASN A 162 17.89 -0.11 17.22
N SER A 163 16.86 -0.20 18.05
CA SER A 163 16.82 -1.11 19.20
C SER A 163 16.18 -2.44 18.87
N GLU A 164 16.51 -3.46 19.65
CA GLU A 164 16.02 -4.82 19.52
C GLU A 164 14.88 -5.08 20.51
N PHE A 165 13.73 -5.57 19.99
CA PHE A 165 12.52 -5.86 20.74
C PHE A 165 11.92 -7.21 20.36
N SER A 166 12.69 -8.21 20.00
CA SER A 166 12.14 -9.52 19.63
C SER A 166 11.39 -10.16 20.79
N HIS A 167 10.20 -10.73 20.51
CA HIS A 167 9.34 -11.44 21.47
C HIS A 167 8.85 -10.63 22.67
N VAL A 168 8.64 -9.34 22.53
CA VAL A 168 8.17 -8.46 23.61
C VAL A 168 6.65 -8.55 23.77
N LEU A 169 6.21 -8.55 25.05
CA LEU A 169 4.81 -8.51 25.42
C LEU A 169 4.38 -7.09 25.83
N TRP A 170 3.52 -6.46 25.02
CA TRP A 170 2.96 -5.14 25.29
C TRP A 170 1.50 -5.27 25.70
N SER A 171 1.15 -5.02 26.96
CA SER A 171 -0.18 -5.20 27.46
C SER A 171 -0.71 -4.00 28.25
N ASN A 172 -1.87 -3.47 27.84
CA ASN A 172 -2.52 -2.35 28.50
C ASN A 172 -1.64 -1.10 28.61
N ASN A 173 -0.89 -0.77 27.55
CA ASN A 173 0.07 0.34 27.56
C ASN A 173 -0.48 1.57 26.86
N THR A 174 0.08 2.71 27.21
CA THR A 174 -0.01 3.97 26.46
C THR A 174 1.38 4.34 25.96
N ILE A 175 1.52 4.51 24.66
CA ILE A 175 2.77 4.85 23.98
C ILE A 175 2.54 6.15 23.21
N ASP A 176 3.24 7.21 23.54
CA ASP A 176 3.06 8.53 22.93
C ASP A 176 4.39 9.23 22.61
N GLY A 177 4.55 9.71 21.39
CA GLY A 177 5.74 10.42 20.94
C GLY A 177 7.03 9.58 20.96
N VAL A 178 6.93 8.27 20.74
CA VAL A 178 8.05 7.34 20.81
C VAL A 178 8.68 7.14 19.44
N ASN A 179 10.02 7.15 19.40
CA ASN A 179 10.78 6.84 18.20
C ASN A 179 11.24 5.38 18.19
N PHE A 180 10.64 4.56 17.32
CA PHE A 180 11.05 3.18 17.02
C PHE A 180 11.74 3.06 15.65
N GLN A 181 12.25 4.14 15.08
CA GLN A 181 12.87 4.11 13.75
C GLN A 181 13.91 2.97 13.65
N LYS A 182 13.74 2.11 12.62
CA LYS A 182 14.62 0.96 12.35
C LYS A 182 14.77 -0.04 13.52
N ALA A 183 13.87 0.01 14.50
CA ALA A 183 13.87 -0.98 15.56
C ALA A 183 13.36 -2.33 15.03
N ASN A 184 13.86 -3.42 15.61
CA ASN A 184 13.35 -4.76 15.34
C ASN A 184 12.28 -5.12 16.38
N LEU A 185 11.02 -5.19 15.94
CA LEU A 185 9.84 -5.54 16.73
C LEU A 185 9.25 -6.88 16.27
N GLN A 186 10.04 -7.81 15.75
CA GLN A 186 9.55 -9.12 15.31
C GLN A 186 8.95 -9.94 16.45
N ASN A 187 7.94 -10.75 16.12
CA ASN A 187 7.29 -11.67 17.04
C ASN A 187 6.71 -11.00 18.30
N ASN A 188 6.38 -9.70 18.24
CA ASN A 188 5.81 -8.99 19.38
C ASN A 188 4.31 -9.29 19.55
N SER A 189 3.83 -9.11 20.78
CA SER A 189 2.41 -9.16 21.08
C SER A 189 1.94 -7.84 21.68
N PHE A 190 1.14 -7.08 20.92
CA PHE A 190 0.47 -5.86 21.41
C PHE A 190 -0.98 -6.18 21.76
N LYS A 191 -1.37 -5.91 22.99
CA LYS A 191 -2.73 -6.12 23.45
C LYS A 191 -3.24 -4.93 24.25
N ASN A 192 -4.43 -4.41 23.90
CA ASN A 192 -5.06 -3.28 24.59
C ASN A 192 -4.11 -2.08 24.72
N THR A 193 -3.38 -1.74 23.66
CA THR A 193 -2.36 -0.69 23.68
C THR A 193 -2.80 0.49 22.82
N ASN A 194 -2.62 1.71 23.32
CA ASN A 194 -2.80 2.93 22.54
C ASN A 194 -1.43 3.48 22.15
N ILE A 195 -1.24 3.70 20.85
CA ILE A 195 0.01 4.19 20.29
C ILE A 195 -0.28 5.46 19.51
N THR A 196 0.29 6.57 19.94
CA THR A 196 0.04 7.88 19.37
C THR A 196 1.34 8.61 19.03
N ASN A 197 1.31 9.47 18.00
CA ASN A 197 2.38 10.39 17.64
C ASN A 197 3.77 9.74 17.51
N SER A 198 3.86 8.47 17.17
CA SER A 198 5.09 7.67 17.25
C SER A 198 5.64 7.35 15.85
N ILE A 199 6.95 7.17 15.78
CA ILE A 199 7.70 6.94 14.54
C ILE A 199 8.12 5.47 14.47
N PHE A 200 7.66 4.78 13.42
CA PHE A 200 8.00 3.40 13.08
C PHE A 200 8.67 3.30 11.69
N TYR A 201 9.34 4.36 11.25
CA TYR A 201 10.00 4.38 9.95
C TYR A 201 11.00 3.24 9.81
N GLY A 202 10.83 2.39 8.80
CA GLY A 202 11.71 1.25 8.54
C GLY A 202 11.73 0.19 9.64
N THR A 203 10.71 0.17 10.51
CA THR A 203 10.60 -0.79 11.62
C THR A 203 10.21 -2.17 11.11
N ASN A 204 10.76 -3.21 11.70
CA ASN A 204 10.40 -4.58 11.42
C ASN A 204 9.41 -5.13 12.47
N LEU A 205 8.15 -5.32 12.08
CA LEU A 205 7.06 -5.88 12.89
C LEU A 205 6.65 -7.30 12.46
N GLU A 206 7.46 -7.95 11.63
CA GLU A 206 7.14 -9.27 11.07
C GLU A 206 6.70 -10.27 12.15
N LYS A 207 5.68 -11.08 11.85
CA LYS A 207 5.11 -12.11 12.73
C LYS A 207 4.51 -11.60 14.04
N SER A 208 4.28 -10.31 14.18
CA SER A 208 3.69 -9.74 15.39
C SER A 208 2.18 -9.94 15.44
N ILE A 209 1.65 -10.00 16.65
CA ILE A 209 0.21 -10.10 16.94
C ILE A 209 -0.25 -8.77 17.55
N ILE A 210 -1.19 -8.10 16.91
CA ILE A 210 -1.70 -6.80 17.34
C ILE A 210 -3.21 -6.92 17.57
N ASN A 211 -3.62 -6.84 18.81
CA ASN A 211 -4.99 -7.09 19.22
C ASN A 211 -5.55 -5.94 20.07
N ASN A 212 -6.74 -5.44 19.71
CA ASN A 212 -7.41 -4.36 20.43
C ASN A 212 -6.48 -3.16 20.66
N THR A 213 -5.80 -2.72 19.60
CA THR A 213 -4.76 -1.69 19.64
C THR A 213 -5.16 -0.54 18.73
N ASN A 214 -4.93 0.68 19.18
CA ASN A 214 -5.20 1.87 18.42
C ASN A 214 -3.89 2.54 17.99
N PHE A 215 -3.81 2.89 16.73
CA PHE A 215 -2.74 3.69 16.14
C PHE A 215 -3.30 5.05 15.71
N THR A 216 -2.81 6.14 16.28
CA THR A 216 -3.25 7.49 15.90
C THR A 216 -2.05 8.39 15.62
N ASN A 217 -2.01 9.03 14.46
CA ASN A 217 -0.95 9.93 14.05
C ASN A 217 0.45 9.29 14.12
N ASN A 218 0.59 8.08 13.57
CA ASN A 218 1.87 7.36 13.56
C ASN A 218 2.48 7.27 12.16
N TYR A 219 3.81 7.14 12.08
CA TYR A 219 4.59 7.09 10.85
C TYR A 219 5.23 5.71 10.66
N PHE A 220 4.58 4.84 9.86
CA PHE A 220 5.03 3.49 9.52
C PHE A 220 5.69 3.39 8.13
N GLU A 221 6.09 4.50 7.55
CA GLU A 221 6.67 4.50 6.22
C GLU A 221 7.82 3.48 6.10
N SER A 222 7.80 2.68 5.03
CA SER A 222 8.79 1.64 4.74
C SER A 222 8.92 0.54 5.81
N SER A 223 7.91 0.36 6.65
CA SER A 223 7.89 -0.70 7.68
C SER A 223 7.52 -2.05 7.10
N ASN A 224 8.07 -3.12 7.70
CA ASN A 224 7.70 -4.49 7.39
C ASN A 224 6.70 -5.03 8.42
N LEU A 225 5.45 -5.25 7.98
CA LEU A 225 4.39 -5.87 8.77
C LEU A 225 4.02 -7.26 8.24
N SER A 226 4.90 -7.92 7.49
CA SER A 226 4.62 -9.24 6.92
C SER A 226 4.30 -10.26 8.00
N GLN A 227 3.41 -11.19 7.68
CA GLN A 227 2.97 -12.26 8.56
C GLN A 227 2.34 -11.77 9.89
N THR A 228 1.95 -10.49 9.97
CA THR A 228 1.28 -9.97 11.17
C THR A 228 -0.19 -10.38 11.22
N THR A 229 -0.68 -10.52 12.45
CA THR A 229 -2.12 -10.66 12.73
C THR A 229 -2.64 -9.40 13.42
N LEU A 230 -3.58 -8.69 12.77
CA LEU A 230 -4.26 -7.54 13.34
C LEU A 230 -5.73 -7.89 13.63
N THR A 231 -6.14 -7.79 14.88
CA THR A 231 -7.53 -8.06 15.27
C THR A 231 -8.10 -6.90 16.09
N ALA A 232 -9.27 -6.41 15.70
CA ALA A 232 -9.93 -5.27 16.37
C ALA A 232 -8.99 -4.05 16.51
N VAL A 233 -8.38 -3.63 15.39
CA VAL A 233 -7.42 -2.52 15.34
C VAL A 233 -8.05 -1.30 14.71
N ILE A 234 -7.80 -0.13 15.32
CA ILE A 234 -8.19 1.17 14.79
C ILE A 234 -6.93 1.92 14.36
N ILE A 235 -6.93 2.39 13.12
CA ILE A 235 -5.84 3.18 12.54
C ILE A 235 -6.42 4.56 12.17
N LYS A 236 -5.83 5.61 12.65
CA LYS A 236 -6.29 6.97 12.39
C LYS A 236 -5.12 7.91 12.11
N ASP A 237 -5.28 8.76 11.10
CA ASP A 237 -4.30 9.81 10.75
C ASP A 237 -2.86 9.29 10.65
N SER A 238 -2.65 8.06 10.15
CA SER A 238 -1.35 7.38 10.17
C SER A 238 -0.82 7.11 8.77
N ASN A 239 0.52 7.10 8.63
CA ASN A 239 1.20 6.93 7.34
C ASN A 239 1.88 5.56 7.23
N PHE A 240 1.42 4.73 6.28
CA PHE A 240 1.98 3.43 5.92
C PHE A 240 2.53 3.41 4.48
N THR A 241 2.97 4.54 3.96
CA THR A 241 3.54 4.63 2.62
C THR A 241 4.72 3.66 2.47
N HIS A 242 4.77 2.93 1.35
CA HIS A 242 5.81 1.92 1.07
C HIS A 242 5.89 0.76 2.09
N SER A 243 4.91 0.57 2.96
CA SER A 243 4.92 -0.53 3.92
C SER A 243 4.54 -1.87 3.29
N ILE A 244 5.08 -2.95 3.85
CA ILE A 244 4.88 -4.31 3.37
C ILE A 244 3.93 -5.06 4.31
N PHE A 245 2.83 -5.58 3.74
CA PHE A 245 1.79 -6.34 4.44
C PHE A 245 1.58 -7.72 3.79
N ASN A 246 2.65 -8.45 3.53
CA ASN A 246 2.55 -9.76 2.90
C ASN A 246 2.17 -10.84 3.93
N GLU A 247 1.32 -11.78 3.53
CA GLU A 247 0.86 -12.88 4.37
C GLU A 247 0.16 -12.42 5.67
N VAL A 248 -0.45 -11.23 5.66
CA VAL A 248 -1.12 -10.68 6.85
C VAL A 248 -2.50 -11.29 7.05
N ASN A 249 -2.90 -11.35 8.32
CA ASN A 249 -4.27 -11.70 8.70
C ASN A 249 -4.92 -10.52 9.43
N PHE A 250 -5.73 -9.75 8.71
CA PHE A 250 -6.48 -8.62 9.27
C PHE A 250 -7.92 -9.04 9.52
N ASN A 251 -8.39 -8.85 10.75
CA ASN A 251 -9.77 -9.09 11.11
C ASN A 251 -10.34 -7.94 11.95
N ASN A 252 -11.41 -7.33 11.46
CA ASN A 252 -12.05 -6.18 12.10
C ASN A 252 -11.08 -4.99 12.27
N VAL A 253 -10.47 -4.55 11.16
CA VAL A 253 -9.57 -3.38 11.11
C VAL A 253 -10.30 -2.20 10.49
N GLN A 254 -10.26 -1.06 11.16
CA GLN A 254 -10.83 0.19 10.69
C GLN A 254 -9.71 1.22 10.49
N SER A 255 -9.65 1.80 9.31
CA SER A 255 -8.70 2.88 9.04
C SER A 255 -9.43 4.14 8.57
N ASN A 256 -9.04 5.27 9.12
CA ASN A 256 -9.59 6.56 8.76
C ASN A 256 -8.48 7.59 8.55
N ASN A 257 -8.57 8.34 7.45
CA ASN A 257 -7.66 9.42 7.09
C ASN A 257 -6.18 9.01 7.12
N SER A 258 -5.88 7.80 6.62
CA SER A 258 -4.53 7.23 6.66
C SER A 258 -4.00 6.95 5.25
N CYS A 259 -2.69 6.97 5.10
CA CYS A 259 -2.01 6.77 3.83
C CYS A 259 -1.45 5.34 3.75
N PHE A 260 -1.78 4.64 2.65
CA PHE A 260 -1.25 3.34 2.26
C PHE A 260 -0.68 3.38 0.83
N SER A 261 -0.28 4.55 0.37
CA SER A 261 0.29 4.71 -0.97
C SER A 261 1.53 3.83 -1.13
N TYR A 262 1.62 3.15 -2.27
CA TYR A 262 2.71 2.20 -2.55
C TYR A 262 2.80 1.00 -1.58
N ALA A 263 1.80 0.79 -0.73
CA ALA A 263 1.78 -0.36 0.16
C ALA A 263 1.49 -1.67 -0.61
N SER A 264 2.09 -2.76 -0.17
CA SER A 264 1.92 -4.09 -0.77
C SER A 264 1.22 -5.04 0.19
N PHE A 265 0.12 -5.65 -0.29
CA PHE A 265 -0.59 -6.73 0.40
C PHE A 265 -0.57 -7.95 -0.52
N GLN A 266 0.18 -8.96 -0.18
CA GLN A 266 0.27 -10.20 -0.95
C GLN A 266 -0.07 -11.40 -0.07
N ASP A 267 -0.73 -12.41 -0.64
CA ASP A 267 -1.05 -13.69 0.02
C ASP A 267 -1.79 -13.51 1.36
N SER A 268 -2.64 -12.48 1.45
CA SER A 268 -3.19 -11.97 2.70
C SER A 268 -4.68 -12.32 2.87
N THR A 269 -5.12 -12.36 4.13
CA THR A 269 -6.54 -12.47 4.48
C THR A 269 -7.01 -11.17 5.12
N LEU A 270 -7.93 -10.47 4.45
CA LEU A 270 -8.46 -9.17 4.85
C LEU A 270 -9.96 -9.31 5.12
N GLN A 271 -10.36 -9.43 6.37
CA GLN A 271 -11.75 -9.65 6.77
C GLN A 271 -12.31 -8.51 7.63
N ASN A 272 -13.53 -8.08 7.33
CA ASN A 272 -14.21 -6.98 8.03
C ASN A 272 -13.38 -5.68 8.05
N ILE A 273 -12.86 -5.29 6.91
CA ILE A 273 -12.01 -4.12 6.77
C ILE A 273 -12.82 -2.91 6.33
N SER A 274 -12.57 -1.78 6.95
CA SER A 274 -13.14 -0.50 6.55
C SER A 274 -12.06 0.57 6.40
N LEU A 275 -11.87 1.07 5.18
CA LEU A 275 -10.95 2.14 4.84
C LEU A 275 -11.74 3.38 4.45
N THR A 276 -11.65 4.44 5.24
CA THR A 276 -12.38 5.69 5.00
C THR A 276 -11.40 6.85 4.86
N LYS A 277 -11.56 7.68 3.83
CA LYS A 277 -10.67 8.80 3.54
C LYS A 277 -9.19 8.39 3.45
N CYS A 278 -8.93 7.17 3.01
CA CYS A 278 -7.56 6.64 2.89
C CYS A 278 -6.98 6.91 1.51
N ASP A 279 -5.68 7.10 1.44
CA ASP A 279 -4.92 7.15 0.21
C ASP A 279 -4.29 5.78 -0.06
N LEU A 280 -4.69 5.13 -1.16
CA LEU A 280 -4.20 3.84 -1.63
C LEU A 280 -3.55 3.95 -3.02
N GLN A 281 -3.11 5.13 -3.42
CA GLN A 281 -2.47 5.33 -4.73
C GLN A 281 -1.26 4.40 -4.90
N ASN A 282 -1.15 3.80 -6.09
CA ASN A 282 -0.04 2.91 -6.43
C ASN A 282 0.10 1.67 -5.51
N SER A 283 -0.88 1.39 -4.65
CA SER A 283 -0.86 0.21 -3.80
C SER A 283 -1.25 -1.06 -4.57
N THR A 284 -0.82 -2.20 -4.05
CA THR A 284 -1.12 -3.50 -4.65
C THR A 284 -1.72 -4.45 -3.63
N ILE A 285 -2.83 -5.11 -3.99
CA ILE A 285 -3.37 -6.25 -3.25
C ILE A 285 -3.40 -7.44 -4.21
N SER A 286 -2.66 -8.48 -3.91
CA SER A 286 -2.53 -9.64 -4.80
C SER A 286 -2.65 -10.97 -4.07
N SER A 287 -3.14 -12.00 -4.78
CA SER A 287 -3.27 -13.38 -4.30
C SER A 287 -3.98 -13.48 -2.94
N SER A 288 -4.89 -12.53 -2.65
CA SER A 288 -5.45 -12.32 -1.32
C SER A 288 -6.94 -12.65 -1.26
N VAL A 289 -7.42 -12.94 -0.03
CA VAL A 289 -8.82 -13.18 0.27
C VAL A 289 -9.41 -11.98 1.01
N LEU A 290 -10.38 -11.29 0.38
CA LEU A 290 -11.04 -10.13 0.93
C LEU A 290 -12.49 -10.44 1.26
N LYS A 291 -12.87 -10.36 2.56
CA LYS A 291 -14.23 -10.61 3.03
C LYS A 291 -14.77 -9.37 3.71
N HIS A 292 -15.94 -8.89 3.27
CA HIS A 292 -16.55 -7.66 3.81
C HIS A 292 -15.57 -6.47 3.81
N PHE A 293 -14.95 -6.25 2.65
CA PHE A 293 -13.96 -5.19 2.44
C PHE A 293 -14.62 -3.92 1.93
N LYS A 294 -14.52 -2.83 2.68
CA LYS A 294 -15.16 -1.56 2.38
C LYS A 294 -14.14 -0.43 2.22
N ILE A 295 -14.29 0.33 1.15
CA ILE A 295 -13.52 1.54 0.86
C ILE A 295 -14.51 2.69 0.65
N ASN A 296 -14.30 3.81 1.30
CA ASN A 296 -15.18 4.97 1.17
C ASN A 296 -14.40 6.29 1.19
N ASN A 297 -14.73 7.22 0.29
CA ASN A 297 -14.08 8.53 0.15
C ASN A 297 -12.55 8.43 -0.01
N ALA A 298 -12.04 7.44 -0.74
CA ALA A 298 -10.62 7.14 -0.87
C ALA A 298 -10.03 7.59 -2.22
N ILE A 299 -8.70 7.65 -2.28
CA ILE A 299 -7.94 7.86 -3.51
C ILE A 299 -7.30 6.52 -3.89
N LEU A 300 -7.61 6.00 -5.08
CA LEU A 300 -7.23 4.66 -5.54
C LEU A 300 -6.42 4.70 -6.86
N ASN A 301 -5.91 5.85 -7.26
CA ASN A 301 -5.25 5.98 -8.56
C ASN A 301 -4.08 5.00 -8.70
N ASN A 302 -4.02 4.31 -9.85
CA ASN A 302 -3.02 3.27 -10.15
C ASN A 302 -3.01 2.06 -9.19
N MET A 303 -4.06 1.87 -8.39
CA MET A 303 -4.17 0.69 -7.51
C MET A 303 -4.30 -0.58 -8.34
N SER A 304 -3.67 -1.66 -7.89
CA SER A 304 -3.73 -2.98 -8.53
C SER A 304 -4.37 -4.02 -7.61
N LEU A 305 -5.41 -4.67 -8.12
CA LEU A 305 -6.07 -5.82 -7.50
C LEU A 305 -5.88 -7.04 -8.41
N ASN A 306 -4.96 -7.93 -8.08
CA ASN A 306 -4.59 -9.04 -8.95
C ASN A 306 -4.72 -10.40 -8.27
N ASP A 307 -5.37 -11.36 -8.93
CA ASP A 307 -5.54 -12.75 -8.46
C ASP A 307 -6.20 -12.86 -7.07
N ASN A 308 -7.19 -11.99 -6.81
CA ASN A 308 -7.86 -11.95 -5.51
C ASN A 308 -9.19 -12.73 -5.49
N LYS A 309 -9.65 -13.08 -4.29
CA LYS A 309 -11.00 -13.62 -4.04
C LYS A 309 -11.80 -12.66 -3.17
N PHE A 310 -12.91 -12.15 -3.70
CA PHE A 310 -13.80 -11.27 -2.94
C PHE A 310 -15.06 -12.04 -2.47
N ASN A 311 -15.40 -11.80 -1.20
CA ASN A 311 -16.75 -12.07 -0.70
C ASN A 311 -17.28 -10.78 -0.07
N THR A 312 -17.96 -9.97 -0.81
CA THR A 312 -18.38 -8.61 -0.53
C THR A 312 -17.22 -7.59 -0.59
N LEU A 313 -17.18 -6.88 -1.68
CA LEU A 313 -16.36 -5.68 -1.87
C LEU A 313 -17.29 -4.48 -2.08
N SER A 314 -17.08 -3.41 -1.34
CA SER A 314 -17.81 -2.15 -1.55
C SER A 314 -16.83 -0.99 -1.67
N ILE A 315 -16.84 -0.31 -2.80
CA ILE A 315 -16.07 0.92 -3.02
C ILE A 315 -17.07 2.03 -3.30
N LYS A 316 -17.02 3.11 -2.52
CA LYS A 316 -17.96 4.23 -2.63
C LYS A 316 -17.26 5.58 -2.61
N ASN A 317 -17.85 6.57 -3.32
CA ASN A 317 -17.45 7.98 -3.25
C ASN A 317 -15.93 8.18 -3.43
N SER A 318 -15.30 7.41 -4.30
CA SER A 318 -13.84 7.33 -4.38
C SER A 318 -13.33 7.74 -5.75
N ASN A 319 -12.09 8.20 -5.80
CA ASN A 319 -11.40 8.56 -7.03
C ASN A 319 -10.46 7.42 -7.44
N ALA A 320 -10.65 6.88 -8.65
CA ALA A 320 -10.02 5.64 -9.06
C ALA A 320 -9.63 5.63 -10.54
N ASN A 321 -8.61 6.39 -10.90
CA ASN A 321 -8.09 6.41 -12.27
C ASN A 321 -6.97 5.38 -12.45
N PHE A 322 -6.93 4.71 -13.61
CA PHE A 322 -5.90 3.71 -13.96
C PHE A 322 -5.85 2.50 -13.01
N VAL A 323 -6.97 2.18 -12.35
CA VAL A 323 -7.06 0.98 -11.50
C VAL A 323 -7.07 -0.27 -12.37
N ARG A 324 -6.37 -1.30 -11.93
CA ARG A 324 -6.34 -2.62 -12.59
C ARG A 324 -6.93 -3.68 -11.68
N ILE A 325 -7.96 -4.38 -12.18
CA ILE A 325 -8.53 -5.56 -11.52
C ILE A 325 -8.38 -6.74 -12.47
N ASN A 326 -7.50 -7.68 -12.13
CA ASN A 326 -7.16 -8.77 -13.01
C ASN A 326 -7.20 -10.13 -12.30
N LYS A 327 -7.61 -11.18 -13.02
CA LYS A 327 -7.69 -12.58 -12.53
C LYS A 327 -8.45 -12.74 -11.22
N THR A 328 -9.42 -11.88 -10.96
CA THR A 328 -10.11 -11.80 -9.69
C THR A 328 -11.47 -12.49 -9.76
N LYS A 329 -11.82 -13.24 -8.72
CA LYS A 329 -13.12 -13.87 -8.56
C LYS A 329 -13.87 -13.25 -7.40
N GLY A 330 -15.15 -12.91 -7.59
CA GLY A 330 -15.86 -12.23 -6.53
C GLY A 330 -17.37 -12.28 -6.60
N SER A 331 -17.99 -12.13 -5.41
CA SER A 331 -19.44 -11.97 -5.29
C SER A 331 -19.78 -10.74 -4.44
N ASN A 332 -20.98 -10.18 -4.65
CA ASN A 332 -21.46 -8.99 -3.94
C ASN A 332 -20.50 -7.79 -4.05
N ILE A 333 -20.13 -7.44 -5.27
CA ILE A 333 -19.24 -6.31 -5.54
C ILE A 333 -20.10 -5.08 -5.84
N THR A 334 -19.86 -4.00 -5.11
CA THR A 334 -20.54 -2.71 -5.32
C THR A 334 -19.52 -1.60 -5.58
N LEU A 335 -19.71 -0.91 -6.70
CA LEU A 335 -19.02 0.33 -7.06
C LEU A 335 -20.07 1.44 -7.13
N ASP A 336 -19.98 2.46 -6.30
CA ASP A 336 -21.02 3.49 -6.20
C ASP A 336 -20.40 4.89 -6.10
N ASN A 337 -20.78 5.77 -7.00
CA ASN A 337 -20.26 7.13 -7.09
C ASN A 337 -18.73 7.17 -7.20
N ILE A 338 -18.19 6.47 -8.20
CA ILE A 338 -16.77 6.39 -8.45
C ILE A 338 -16.43 7.18 -9.71
N SER A 339 -15.41 8.00 -9.64
CA SER A 339 -14.80 8.57 -10.83
C SER A 339 -13.71 7.62 -11.33
N TYR A 340 -14.04 6.88 -12.38
CA TYR A 340 -13.17 5.86 -12.98
C TYR A 340 -12.85 6.22 -14.42
N THR A 341 -11.61 6.55 -14.72
CA THR A 341 -11.18 6.69 -16.12
C THR A 341 -9.99 5.80 -16.43
N ASN A 342 -9.95 5.25 -17.65
CA ASN A 342 -8.82 4.43 -18.11
C ASN A 342 -8.53 3.19 -17.24
N ASN A 343 -9.55 2.53 -16.70
CA ASN A 343 -9.37 1.35 -15.86
C ASN A 343 -9.40 0.06 -16.66
N ILE A 344 -8.79 -0.99 -16.11
CA ILE A 344 -8.70 -2.29 -16.76
C ILE A 344 -9.29 -3.36 -15.83
N PHE A 345 -10.36 -4.02 -16.30
CA PHE A 345 -10.96 -5.19 -15.69
C PHE A 345 -10.71 -6.39 -16.61
N SER A 346 -9.77 -7.27 -16.27
CA SER A 346 -9.41 -8.36 -17.15
C SER A 346 -9.39 -9.72 -16.46
N ASN A 347 -9.86 -10.75 -17.19
CA ASN A 347 -9.85 -12.14 -16.73
C ASN A 347 -10.62 -12.36 -15.41
N ASN A 348 -11.69 -11.62 -15.17
CA ASN A 348 -12.44 -11.65 -13.92
C ASN A 348 -13.68 -12.54 -14.01
N ASP A 349 -14.14 -13.02 -12.84
CA ASP A 349 -15.39 -13.74 -12.67
C ASP A 349 -16.19 -13.09 -11.53
N PHE A 350 -17.15 -12.21 -11.89
CA PHE A 350 -17.93 -11.42 -10.95
C PHE A 350 -19.39 -11.88 -10.90
N LYS A 351 -19.89 -12.12 -9.68
CA LYS A 351 -21.30 -12.42 -9.40
C LYS A 351 -21.92 -11.31 -8.56
N GLN A 352 -23.15 -10.92 -8.89
CA GLN A 352 -23.84 -9.80 -8.22
C GLN A 352 -22.97 -8.53 -8.24
N PHE A 353 -22.59 -8.12 -9.45
CA PHE A 353 -21.77 -6.93 -9.66
C PHE A 353 -22.66 -5.71 -9.86
N ILE A 354 -22.65 -4.79 -8.90
CA ILE A 354 -23.49 -3.60 -8.87
C ILE A 354 -22.61 -2.36 -9.09
N VAL A 355 -22.92 -1.59 -10.12
CA VAL A 355 -22.22 -0.35 -10.47
C VAL A 355 -23.25 0.77 -10.60
N ILE A 356 -23.12 1.81 -9.78
CA ILE A 356 -24.09 2.89 -9.72
C ILE A 356 -23.37 4.25 -9.77
N ASN A 357 -23.94 5.22 -10.51
CA ASN A 357 -23.43 6.60 -10.58
C ASN A 357 -21.92 6.67 -10.87
N THR A 358 -21.43 5.81 -11.74
CA THR A 358 -19.99 5.60 -11.89
C THR A 358 -19.54 5.93 -13.32
N ASP A 359 -18.44 6.66 -13.43
CA ASP A 359 -17.82 6.98 -14.70
C ASP A 359 -16.73 5.94 -15.04
N LEU A 360 -16.99 5.11 -16.06
CA LEU A 360 -16.07 4.09 -16.61
C LEU A 360 -15.58 4.48 -18.02
N ASN A 361 -15.51 5.77 -18.29
CA ASN A 361 -15.05 6.29 -19.58
C ASN A 361 -13.64 5.76 -19.94
N SER A 362 -13.45 5.39 -21.19
CA SER A 362 -12.17 4.90 -21.71
C SER A 362 -11.60 3.67 -20.98
N SER A 363 -12.46 2.90 -20.32
CA SER A 363 -12.05 1.71 -19.57
C SER A 363 -12.12 0.46 -20.44
N GLU A 364 -11.46 -0.61 -19.99
CA GLU A 364 -11.43 -1.89 -20.67
C GLU A 364 -12.03 -2.99 -19.78
N ILE A 365 -13.00 -3.75 -20.29
CA ILE A 365 -13.50 -4.97 -19.67
C ILE A 365 -13.21 -6.11 -20.63
N ILE A 366 -12.29 -6.99 -20.28
CA ILE A 366 -11.75 -7.98 -21.22
C ILE A 366 -11.74 -9.38 -20.58
N ASN A 367 -12.10 -10.40 -21.37
CA ASN A 367 -12.02 -11.82 -20.97
C ASN A 367 -12.70 -12.11 -19.63
N SER A 368 -13.85 -11.53 -19.36
CA SER A 368 -14.48 -11.56 -18.04
C SER A 368 -15.89 -12.14 -18.09
N ASN A 369 -16.33 -12.75 -16.97
CA ASN A 369 -17.70 -13.17 -16.76
C ASN A 369 -18.37 -12.25 -15.75
N ILE A 370 -19.57 -11.75 -16.08
CA ILE A 370 -20.38 -10.92 -15.20
C ILE A 370 -21.78 -11.53 -15.12
N THR A 371 -22.14 -12.02 -13.93
CA THR A 371 -23.43 -12.68 -13.69
C THR A 371 -24.26 -11.92 -12.66
N ASN A 372 -25.56 -11.77 -12.88
CA ASN A 372 -26.48 -10.99 -12.04
C ASN A 372 -25.97 -9.55 -11.83
N GLY A 373 -25.52 -8.90 -12.91
CA GLY A 373 -24.98 -7.55 -12.90
C GLY A 373 -26.06 -6.46 -12.93
N GLN A 374 -25.83 -5.37 -12.21
CA GLN A 374 -26.68 -4.18 -12.27
C GLN A 374 -25.82 -2.94 -12.49
N PHE A 375 -25.99 -2.30 -13.62
CA PHE A 375 -25.30 -1.07 -13.99
C PHE A 375 -26.32 0.05 -14.13
N ASN A 376 -26.27 1.04 -13.25
CA ASN A 376 -27.26 2.12 -13.25
C ASN A 376 -26.59 3.50 -13.24
N ASN A 377 -26.98 4.36 -14.17
CA ASN A 377 -26.40 5.69 -14.35
C ASN A 377 -24.87 5.62 -14.50
N ILE A 378 -24.42 4.92 -15.55
CA ILE A 378 -23.00 4.69 -15.82
C ILE A 378 -22.57 5.37 -17.12
N ASN A 379 -21.30 5.74 -17.18
CA ASN A 379 -20.67 6.22 -18.38
C ASN A 379 -19.59 5.23 -18.87
N PHE A 380 -19.91 4.48 -19.93
CA PHE A 380 -18.98 3.59 -20.63
C PHE A 380 -18.42 4.20 -21.91
N SER A 381 -18.60 5.50 -22.14
CA SER A 381 -18.16 6.08 -23.40
C SER A 381 -16.67 5.81 -23.70
N LYS A 382 -16.35 5.57 -24.97
CA LYS A 382 -14.99 5.26 -25.46
C LYS A 382 -14.36 4.00 -24.85
N SER A 383 -15.14 3.11 -24.27
CA SER A 383 -14.65 1.90 -23.60
C SER A 383 -14.57 0.71 -24.55
N LEU A 384 -13.73 -0.26 -24.19
CA LEU A 384 -13.60 -1.56 -24.84
C LEU A 384 -14.23 -2.65 -23.97
N ILE A 385 -15.20 -3.37 -24.49
CA ILE A 385 -15.80 -4.56 -23.88
C ILE A 385 -15.55 -5.73 -24.84
N GLN A 386 -14.64 -6.63 -24.47
CA GLN A 386 -14.20 -7.68 -25.38
C GLN A 386 -14.11 -9.04 -24.71
N ASN A 387 -14.62 -10.08 -25.37
CA ASN A 387 -14.65 -11.45 -24.86
C ASN A 387 -15.33 -11.54 -23.48
N VAL A 388 -16.43 -10.81 -23.29
CA VAL A 388 -17.15 -10.74 -22.02
C VAL A 388 -18.46 -11.55 -22.12
N ASN A 389 -18.70 -12.34 -21.10
CA ASN A 389 -19.98 -13.03 -20.95
C ASN A 389 -20.84 -12.30 -19.91
N PHE A 390 -21.89 -11.66 -20.38
CA PHE A 390 -22.94 -11.06 -19.54
C PHE A 390 -24.10 -12.03 -19.40
N SER A 391 -24.42 -12.45 -18.18
CA SER A 391 -25.60 -13.26 -17.88
C SER A 391 -26.44 -12.60 -16.79
N ASP A 392 -27.73 -12.43 -17.08
CA ASP A 392 -28.68 -11.78 -16.17
C ASP A 392 -28.24 -10.36 -15.78
N VAL A 393 -27.80 -9.57 -16.75
CA VAL A 393 -27.27 -8.22 -16.55
C VAL A 393 -28.30 -7.17 -16.96
N LYS A 394 -28.42 -6.12 -16.15
CA LYS A 394 -29.26 -4.96 -16.46
C LYS A 394 -28.43 -3.70 -16.50
N ILE A 395 -28.43 -3.00 -17.63
CA ILE A 395 -27.82 -1.68 -17.80
C ILE A 395 -28.96 -0.65 -17.93
N THR A 396 -28.99 0.33 -17.07
CA THR A 396 -30.02 1.37 -17.04
C THR A 396 -29.37 2.76 -17.02
N LEU A 397 -29.89 3.69 -17.81
CA LEU A 397 -29.36 5.06 -17.93
C LEU A 397 -27.85 5.07 -18.28
N GLY A 398 -27.44 4.14 -19.14
CA GLY A 398 -26.04 4.01 -19.57
C GLY A 398 -25.70 4.93 -20.74
N ASN A 399 -24.55 5.57 -20.69
CA ASN A 399 -23.92 6.20 -21.84
C ASN A 399 -22.89 5.24 -22.44
N LEU A 400 -23.24 4.64 -23.58
CA LEU A 400 -22.39 3.72 -24.35
C LEU A 400 -21.98 4.35 -25.70
N ASN A 401 -21.71 5.65 -25.71
CA ASN A 401 -21.24 6.33 -26.92
C ASN A 401 -19.80 5.93 -27.25
N GLN A 402 -19.51 5.59 -28.48
CA GLN A 402 -18.19 5.15 -28.93
C GLN A 402 -17.63 3.91 -28.18
N VAL A 403 -18.50 2.99 -27.79
CA VAL A 403 -18.08 1.71 -27.19
C VAL A 403 -17.67 0.73 -28.28
N ALA A 404 -16.61 -0.05 -28.03
CA ALA A 404 -16.32 -1.25 -28.80
C ALA A 404 -16.82 -2.50 -28.03
N LEU A 405 -17.88 -3.11 -28.50
CA LEU A 405 -18.43 -4.35 -27.94
C LEU A 405 -18.10 -5.50 -28.91
N ILE A 406 -17.15 -6.37 -28.52
CA ILE A 406 -16.53 -7.33 -29.44
C ILE A 406 -16.54 -8.74 -28.84
N ASN A 407 -16.86 -9.76 -29.65
CA ASN A 407 -16.79 -11.18 -29.30
C ASN A 407 -17.43 -11.49 -27.93
N SER A 408 -18.55 -10.88 -27.63
CA SER A 408 -19.19 -10.98 -26.31
C SER A 408 -20.56 -11.66 -26.39
N THR A 409 -20.95 -12.34 -25.32
CA THR A 409 -22.26 -12.99 -25.20
C THR A 409 -23.15 -12.22 -24.26
N LEU A 410 -24.37 -11.97 -24.65
CA LEU A 410 -25.42 -11.32 -23.86
C LEU A 410 -26.55 -12.34 -23.65
N THR A 411 -26.62 -12.91 -22.45
CA THR A 411 -27.68 -13.86 -22.08
C THR A 411 -28.60 -13.19 -21.05
N ASN A 412 -29.91 -13.13 -21.37
CA ASN A 412 -30.90 -12.47 -20.50
C ASN A 412 -30.45 -11.06 -20.04
N THR A 413 -29.86 -10.30 -20.98
CA THR A 413 -29.24 -8.99 -20.69
C THR A 413 -30.04 -7.87 -21.31
N ALA A 414 -30.43 -6.88 -20.52
CA ALA A 414 -31.22 -5.74 -20.96
C ALA A 414 -30.48 -4.41 -20.83
N VAL A 415 -30.49 -3.61 -21.89
CA VAL A 415 -30.01 -2.22 -21.92
C VAL A 415 -31.22 -1.31 -22.02
N ILE A 416 -31.49 -0.48 -21.02
CA ILE A 416 -32.74 0.24 -20.85
C ILE A 416 -32.49 1.74 -20.66
N ASN A 417 -33.28 2.60 -21.31
CA ASN A 417 -33.21 4.05 -21.19
C ASN A 417 -31.78 4.59 -21.37
N SER A 418 -31.06 4.07 -22.33
CA SER A 418 -29.63 4.28 -22.51
C SER A 418 -29.32 4.89 -23.88
N VAL A 419 -28.04 5.23 -24.10
CA VAL A 419 -27.54 5.67 -25.40
C VAL A 419 -26.48 4.68 -25.86
N LEU A 420 -26.62 4.12 -27.04
CA LEU A 420 -25.63 3.30 -27.73
C LEU A 420 -25.42 3.89 -29.13
N SER A 421 -24.41 4.73 -29.28
CA SER A 421 -24.21 5.44 -30.55
C SER A 421 -22.72 5.50 -30.94
N ASN A 422 -22.46 5.64 -32.23
CA ASN A 422 -21.11 5.73 -32.78
C ASN A 422 -20.22 4.55 -32.37
N SER A 423 -20.78 3.41 -32.11
CA SER A 423 -20.14 2.26 -31.48
C SER A 423 -19.85 1.14 -32.46
N GLN A 424 -18.89 0.29 -32.13
CA GLN A 424 -18.62 -0.95 -32.83
C GLN A 424 -19.33 -2.10 -32.12
N ILE A 425 -20.12 -2.89 -32.86
CA ILE A 425 -20.77 -4.11 -32.36
C ILE A 425 -20.32 -5.24 -33.28
N ASN A 426 -19.43 -6.08 -32.82
CA ASN A 426 -18.81 -7.11 -33.64
C ASN A 426 -18.89 -8.48 -32.97
N ASN A 427 -19.40 -9.47 -33.69
CA ASN A 427 -19.52 -10.86 -33.26
C ASN A 427 -20.20 -10.99 -31.88
N ILE A 428 -21.39 -10.41 -31.73
CA ILE A 428 -22.16 -10.47 -30.49
C ILE A 428 -23.21 -11.58 -30.59
N ASN A 429 -23.19 -12.46 -29.63
CA ASN A 429 -24.15 -13.52 -29.46
C ASN A 429 -25.25 -13.10 -28.48
N TYR A 430 -26.45 -12.84 -29.00
CA TYR A 430 -27.63 -12.49 -28.20
C TYR A 430 -28.44 -13.76 -27.89
N GLN A 431 -28.53 -14.10 -26.60
CA GLN A 431 -29.25 -15.27 -26.12
C GLN A 431 -30.39 -14.88 -25.18
N ALA A 432 -31.44 -15.70 -25.14
CA ALA A 432 -32.60 -15.52 -24.30
C ALA A 432 -33.27 -14.13 -24.53
N TYR A 433 -33.77 -13.49 -23.50
CA TYR A 433 -34.50 -12.22 -23.55
C TYR A 433 -33.59 -10.97 -23.60
N SER A 434 -32.44 -11.09 -24.24
CA SER A 434 -31.51 -9.95 -24.38
C SER A 434 -32.02 -8.90 -25.35
N GLY A 435 -31.85 -7.60 -25.05
CA GLY A 435 -32.27 -6.53 -25.94
C GLY A 435 -32.09 -5.11 -25.43
N PHE A 436 -32.42 -4.16 -26.29
CA PHE A 436 -32.36 -2.73 -26.06
C PHE A 436 -33.77 -2.15 -25.93
N ILE A 437 -34.12 -1.65 -24.75
CA ILE A 437 -35.46 -1.14 -24.44
C ILE A 437 -35.38 0.37 -24.25
N ASN A 438 -36.18 1.13 -25.01
CA ASN A 438 -36.16 2.60 -24.93
C ASN A 438 -34.73 3.20 -24.97
N THR A 439 -33.86 2.57 -25.78
CA THR A 439 -32.47 2.95 -25.90
C THR A 439 -32.26 3.60 -27.27
N ASN A 440 -31.61 4.77 -27.28
CA ASN A 440 -31.21 5.41 -28.51
C ASN A 440 -30.04 4.65 -29.13
N VAL A 441 -30.30 3.98 -30.24
CA VAL A 441 -29.30 3.18 -30.96
C VAL A 441 -29.10 3.77 -32.34
N SER A 442 -27.98 4.45 -32.57
CA SER A 442 -27.75 5.18 -33.84
C SER A 442 -26.25 5.19 -34.23
N ASN A 443 -26.02 5.25 -35.54
CA ASN A 443 -24.68 5.37 -36.11
C ASN A 443 -23.66 4.30 -35.67
N ASN A 444 -24.11 3.08 -35.38
CA ASN A 444 -23.19 2.00 -34.99
C ASN A 444 -22.75 1.19 -36.21
N ILE A 445 -21.53 0.65 -36.15
CA ILE A 445 -21.06 -0.38 -37.09
C ILE A 445 -21.36 -1.75 -36.50
N ILE A 446 -22.15 -2.54 -37.19
CA ILE A 446 -22.54 -3.88 -36.77
C ILE A 446 -21.94 -4.89 -37.73
N LEU A 447 -21.13 -5.79 -37.21
CA LEU A 447 -20.45 -6.82 -37.99
C LEU A 447 -20.67 -8.19 -37.36
N ASN A 448 -21.00 -9.18 -38.14
CA ASN A 448 -21.11 -10.60 -37.75
C ASN A 448 -21.94 -10.86 -36.47
N SER A 449 -22.96 -10.06 -36.21
CA SER A 449 -23.79 -10.21 -35.00
C SER A 449 -25.16 -10.82 -35.36
N ASP A 450 -25.54 -11.90 -34.68
CA ASP A 450 -26.80 -12.57 -34.89
C ASP A 450 -27.99 -11.68 -34.49
N ASN A 451 -29.08 -11.72 -35.26
CA ASN A 451 -30.34 -10.98 -35.03
C ASN A 451 -30.23 -9.44 -35.00
N SER A 452 -29.12 -8.87 -35.44
CA SER A 452 -28.85 -7.42 -35.38
C SER A 452 -29.86 -6.57 -36.21
N SER A 453 -30.35 -7.08 -37.34
CA SER A 453 -31.24 -6.34 -38.22
C SER A 453 -32.64 -6.06 -37.65
N LYS A 454 -33.10 -6.84 -36.67
CA LYS A 454 -34.41 -6.65 -36.01
C LYS A 454 -34.36 -5.70 -34.82
N ILE A 455 -33.18 -5.46 -34.25
CA ILE A 455 -33.02 -4.79 -32.96
C ILE A 455 -32.50 -3.35 -33.10
N LEU A 456 -31.82 -3.02 -34.21
CA LEU A 456 -31.02 -1.80 -34.33
C LEU A 456 -31.33 -1.03 -35.65
N PRO A 457 -32.44 -0.27 -35.74
CA PRO A 457 -32.67 0.62 -36.86
C PRO A 457 -31.66 1.78 -36.92
N ASN A 458 -31.37 2.29 -38.13
CA ASN A 458 -30.44 3.41 -38.37
C ASN A 458 -28.96 3.14 -38.12
N ASN A 459 -28.50 1.91 -38.33
CA ASN A 459 -27.09 1.55 -38.14
C ASN A 459 -26.45 1.08 -39.47
N ILE A 460 -25.14 1.18 -39.53
CA ILE A 460 -24.32 0.66 -40.62
C ILE A 460 -24.12 -0.85 -40.39
N VAL A 461 -24.91 -1.68 -41.06
CA VAL A 461 -24.74 -3.14 -41.03
C VAL A 461 -23.80 -3.55 -42.17
N ILE A 462 -22.70 -4.19 -41.85
CA ILE A 462 -21.72 -4.66 -42.82
C ILE A 462 -21.49 -6.16 -42.68
N ASN A 463 -21.38 -6.85 -43.80
CA ASN A 463 -21.06 -8.28 -43.85
C ASN A 463 -19.56 -8.53 -43.84
N SER A 464 -18.78 -7.54 -44.21
CA SER A 464 -17.33 -7.58 -44.26
C SER A 464 -16.75 -6.21 -43.93
N VAL A 465 -15.61 -6.19 -43.27
CA VAL A 465 -14.82 -4.95 -43.01
C VAL A 465 -14.52 -4.20 -44.33
N LYS A 466 -14.38 -4.91 -45.45
CA LYS A 466 -14.19 -4.31 -46.78
C LYS A 466 -15.34 -3.38 -47.19
N ASP A 467 -16.53 -3.57 -46.66
CA ASP A 467 -17.66 -2.71 -47.02
C ASP A 467 -17.53 -1.30 -46.43
N LEU A 468 -16.67 -1.06 -45.43
CA LEU A 468 -16.36 0.26 -44.90
C LEU A 468 -15.78 1.22 -45.95
N GLN A 469 -15.07 0.70 -46.96
CA GLN A 469 -14.51 1.52 -48.05
C GLN A 469 -15.57 2.26 -48.88
N LYS A 470 -16.83 1.82 -48.81
CA LYS A 470 -17.94 2.44 -49.53
C LYS A 470 -18.55 3.63 -48.79
N ILE A 471 -18.09 3.91 -47.59
CA ILE A 471 -18.68 4.90 -46.68
C ILE A 471 -17.72 6.08 -46.54
N THR A 472 -18.19 7.29 -46.83
CA THR A 472 -17.37 8.51 -46.76
C THR A 472 -17.47 9.25 -45.42
N HIS A 473 -18.42 8.91 -44.57
CA HIS A 473 -18.68 9.54 -43.29
C HIS A 473 -18.57 8.51 -42.17
N LEU A 474 -17.41 8.43 -41.54
CA LEU A 474 -17.06 7.50 -40.45
C LEU A 474 -16.53 8.25 -39.21
N ALA A 475 -16.90 9.53 -39.08
CA ALA A 475 -16.53 10.35 -37.94
C ALA A 475 -17.13 9.80 -36.63
N ASN A 476 -16.37 9.97 -35.53
CA ASN A 476 -16.73 9.52 -34.19
C ASN A 476 -16.89 7.99 -34.02
N MET A 477 -16.43 7.20 -34.98
CA MET A 477 -16.59 5.73 -34.92
C MET A 477 -15.55 5.07 -34.04
N ASN A 478 -15.94 4.01 -33.32
CA ASN A 478 -15.01 3.14 -32.65
C ASN A 478 -14.59 1.99 -33.59
N LEU A 479 -13.33 1.97 -33.99
CA LEU A 479 -12.71 0.96 -34.86
C LEU A 479 -11.61 0.22 -34.12
N THR A 480 -11.69 0.15 -32.80
CA THR A 480 -10.72 -0.54 -31.95
C THR A 480 -10.58 -2.00 -32.34
N ASN A 481 -9.36 -2.51 -32.44
CA ASN A 481 -9.00 -3.88 -32.83
C ASN A 481 -9.49 -4.30 -34.24
N PHE A 482 -9.94 -3.38 -35.10
CA PHE A 482 -10.28 -3.75 -36.46
C PHE A 482 -9.05 -4.14 -37.28
N ASP A 483 -9.21 -5.16 -38.11
CA ASP A 483 -8.28 -5.42 -39.23
C ASP A 483 -8.74 -4.63 -40.46
N LEU A 484 -8.13 -3.49 -40.67
CA LEU A 484 -8.36 -2.61 -41.80
C LEU A 484 -7.28 -2.75 -42.88
N SER A 485 -6.42 -3.77 -42.76
CA SER A 485 -5.29 -3.96 -43.65
C SER A 485 -5.70 -4.09 -45.13
N ASN A 486 -4.88 -3.53 -46.00
CA ASN A 486 -5.07 -3.55 -47.46
C ASN A 486 -6.37 -2.86 -47.94
N LEU A 487 -6.99 -1.98 -47.12
CA LEU A 487 -8.16 -1.20 -47.51
C LEU A 487 -7.74 0.15 -48.12
N ILE A 488 -8.65 0.73 -48.93
CA ILE A 488 -8.46 2.04 -49.56
C ILE A 488 -9.59 2.96 -49.13
N PHE A 489 -9.26 4.01 -48.42
CA PHE A 489 -10.15 5.11 -48.02
C PHE A 489 -9.69 6.40 -48.72
N ASP A 490 -10.51 6.96 -49.59
CA ASP A 490 -10.25 8.23 -50.24
C ASP A 490 -11.34 9.22 -49.89
N ARG A 491 -10.98 10.38 -49.36
CA ARG A 491 -11.92 11.45 -48.98
C ARG A 491 -12.93 11.02 -47.92
N VAL A 492 -12.49 10.29 -46.92
CA VAL A 492 -13.33 9.84 -45.80
C VAL A 492 -13.13 10.75 -44.60
N ASP A 493 -14.21 11.07 -43.92
CA ASP A 493 -14.18 11.74 -42.63
C ASP A 493 -14.12 10.72 -41.49
N PHE A 494 -12.99 10.64 -40.80
CA PHE A 494 -12.72 9.84 -39.62
C PHE A 494 -12.48 10.72 -38.37
N SER A 495 -12.92 11.97 -38.38
CA SER A 495 -12.70 12.88 -37.24
C SER A 495 -13.16 12.25 -35.93
N ASN A 496 -12.38 12.39 -34.84
CA ASN A 496 -12.66 11.84 -33.52
C ASN A 496 -12.84 10.30 -33.46
N SER A 497 -12.43 9.56 -34.50
CA SER A 497 -12.59 8.10 -34.50
C SER A 497 -11.46 7.41 -33.76
N ILE A 498 -11.75 6.24 -33.19
CA ILE A 498 -10.83 5.47 -32.35
C ILE A 498 -10.32 4.26 -33.14
N PHE A 499 -9.03 4.21 -33.44
CA PHE A 499 -8.34 3.11 -34.11
C PHE A 499 -7.40 2.37 -33.15
N LYS A 500 -7.65 2.41 -31.84
CA LYS A 500 -6.78 1.79 -30.84
C LYS A 500 -6.56 0.31 -31.15
N ASN A 501 -5.30 -0.14 -31.19
CA ASN A 501 -4.89 -1.50 -31.56
C ASN A 501 -5.36 -1.97 -32.94
N ALA A 502 -5.86 -1.12 -33.81
CA ALA A 502 -6.27 -1.52 -35.16
C ALA A 502 -5.05 -1.88 -36.04
N ASN A 503 -5.24 -2.84 -36.94
CA ASN A 503 -4.24 -3.17 -37.95
C ASN A 503 -4.56 -2.41 -39.25
N LEU A 504 -3.71 -1.44 -39.60
CA LEU A 504 -3.81 -0.67 -40.84
C LEU A 504 -2.66 -0.97 -41.81
N THR A 505 -2.08 -2.16 -41.74
CA THR A 505 -0.98 -2.54 -42.62
C THR A 505 -1.37 -2.45 -44.10
N ASN A 506 -0.58 -1.73 -44.90
CA ASN A 506 -0.85 -1.44 -46.34
C ASN A 506 -2.16 -0.67 -46.59
N THR A 507 -2.75 -0.02 -45.60
CA THR A 507 -3.99 0.76 -45.78
C THR A 507 -3.69 2.11 -46.41
N VAL A 508 -4.52 2.54 -47.33
CA VAL A 508 -4.44 3.87 -47.94
C VAL A 508 -5.56 4.74 -47.37
N ILE A 509 -5.21 5.85 -46.71
CA ILE A 509 -6.17 6.85 -46.19
C ILE A 509 -5.76 8.23 -46.70
N LYS A 510 -6.11 8.53 -47.96
CA LYS A 510 -5.69 9.77 -48.64
C LYS A 510 -6.81 10.81 -48.67
N ASN A 511 -6.39 12.07 -48.74
CA ASN A 511 -7.31 13.21 -48.90
C ASN A 511 -8.43 13.22 -47.82
N SER A 512 -8.17 12.64 -46.65
CA SER A 512 -9.16 12.31 -45.60
C SER A 512 -9.02 13.23 -44.38
N ILE A 513 -10.05 13.32 -43.57
CA ILE A 513 -10.06 14.09 -42.33
C ILE A 513 -9.97 13.12 -41.16
N LEU A 514 -8.91 13.25 -40.35
CA LEU A 514 -8.62 12.40 -39.18
C LEU A 514 -8.30 13.28 -37.96
N LYS A 515 -8.88 14.46 -37.91
CA LYS A 515 -8.71 15.39 -36.77
C LYS A 515 -9.11 14.70 -35.48
N GLU A 516 -8.25 14.79 -34.44
CA GLU A 516 -8.47 14.19 -33.13
C GLU A 516 -8.68 12.63 -33.18
N ALA A 517 -8.27 11.97 -34.27
CA ALA A 517 -8.35 10.51 -34.35
C ALA A 517 -7.30 9.84 -33.45
N ASN A 518 -7.66 8.73 -32.83
CA ASN A 518 -6.82 8.01 -31.88
C ASN A 518 -6.29 6.69 -32.46
N PHE A 519 -5.01 6.66 -32.83
CA PHE A 519 -4.26 5.49 -33.33
C PHE A 519 -3.37 4.85 -32.26
N SER A 520 -3.65 5.05 -30.99
CA SER A 520 -2.82 4.49 -29.93
C SER A 520 -2.63 2.98 -30.08
N ALA A 521 -1.39 2.52 -30.01
CA ALA A 521 -1.01 1.11 -30.19
C ALA A 521 -1.44 0.46 -31.51
N ALA A 522 -1.84 1.23 -32.52
CA ALA A 522 -2.19 0.73 -33.86
C ALA A 522 -0.96 0.28 -34.63
N ILE A 523 -1.16 -0.67 -35.58
CA ILE A 523 -0.14 -1.11 -36.52
C ILE A 523 -0.32 -0.35 -37.83
N LEU A 524 0.62 0.53 -38.15
CA LEU A 524 0.58 1.45 -39.31
C LEU A 524 1.68 1.13 -40.33
N THR A 525 2.05 -0.15 -40.46
CA THR A 525 3.07 -0.56 -41.41
C THR A 525 2.62 -0.29 -42.85
N LYS A 526 3.37 0.51 -43.60
CA LYS A 526 3.07 0.92 -44.99
C LYS A 526 1.70 1.60 -45.15
N THR A 527 1.19 2.23 -44.10
CA THR A 527 -0.04 3.01 -44.17
C THR A 527 0.22 4.35 -44.86
N ASP A 528 -0.65 4.75 -45.78
CA ASP A 528 -0.48 5.99 -46.52
C ASP A 528 -1.56 7.02 -46.11
N PHE A 529 -1.13 8.09 -45.42
CA PHE A 529 -1.97 9.22 -44.97
C PHE A 529 -1.77 10.48 -45.82
N SER A 530 -1.23 10.33 -47.01
CA SER A 530 -0.89 11.51 -47.84
C SER A 530 -2.07 12.44 -48.07
N ASN A 531 -1.82 13.74 -48.02
CA ASN A 531 -2.79 14.83 -48.22
C ASN A 531 -3.95 14.81 -47.20
N SER A 532 -3.80 14.23 -46.03
CA SER A 532 -4.86 14.12 -45.02
C SER A 532 -4.67 15.12 -43.87
N ILE A 533 -5.75 15.44 -43.17
CA ILE A 533 -5.75 16.31 -42.00
C ILE A 533 -5.72 15.44 -40.73
N LEU A 534 -4.63 15.47 -40.00
CA LEU A 534 -4.35 14.67 -38.80
C LEU A 534 -4.08 15.57 -37.58
N THR A 535 -4.65 16.77 -37.58
CA THR A 535 -4.44 17.73 -36.47
C THR A 535 -4.95 17.13 -35.16
N ASP A 536 -4.18 17.32 -34.08
CA ASP A 536 -4.51 16.84 -32.73
C ASP A 536 -4.69 15.32 -32.63
N SER A 537 -4.25 14.53 -33.62
CA SER A 537 -4.35 13.06 -33.61
C SER A 537 -3.33 12.43 -32.67
N ILE A 538 -3.65 11.21 -32.17
CA ILE A 538 -2.86 10.50 -31.17
C ILE A 538 -2.30 9.20 -31.77
N PHE A 539 -0.96 9.08 -31.85
CA PHE A 539 -0.22 7.89 -32.30
C PHE A 539 0.59 7.25 -31.18
N LYS A 540 0.23 7.48 -29.93
CA LYS A 540 0.96 7.01 -28.76
C LYS A 540 1.18 5.49 -28.81
N SER A 541 2.42 5.04 -28.63
CA SER A 541 2.82 3.63 -28.66
C SER A 541 2.47 2.89 -29.98
N ALA A 542 2.16 3.59 -31.08
CA ALA A 542 1.85 2.99 -32.37
C ALA A 542 3.11 2.42 -33.03
N LYS A 543 2.94 1.35 -33.83
CA LYS A 543 4.01 0.80 -34.66
C LYS A 543 3.92 1.40 -36.06
N ILE A 544 4.84 2.29 -36.42
CA ILE A 544 4.84 3.08 -37.66
C ILE A 544 6.08 2.73 -38.47
N ASP A 545 5.95 1.81 -39.39
CA ASP A 545 7.04 1.32 -40.23
C ASP A 545 6.69 1.56 -41.71
N GLN A 546 7.53 2.30 -42.42
CA GLN A 546 7.37 2.63 -43.83
C GLN A 546 6.03 3.37 -44.16
N ALA A 547 5.48 4.11 -43.19
CA ALA A 547 4.26 4.89 -43.40
C ALA A 547 4.51 6.17 -44.17
N GLY A 548 3.50 6.71 -44.86
CA GLY A 548 3.54 7.95 -45.61
C GLY A 548 2.62 9.02 -45.03
N PHE A 549 3.18 10.15 -44.60
CA PHE A 549 2.42 11.35 -44.18
C PHE A 549 2.68 12.53 -45.09
N ASN A 550 2.99 12.28 -46.36
CA ASN A 550 3.38 13.32 -47.31
C ASN A 550 2.25 14.33 -47.53
N ASN A 551 2.58 15.62 -47.46
CA ASN A 551 1.64 16.74 -47.57
C ASN A 551 0.47 16.71 -46.57
N SER A 552 0.57 15.95 -45.45
CA SER A 552 -0.47 15.94 -44.44
C SER A 552 -0.33 17.06 -43.40
N ASP A 553 -1.39 17.33 -42.66
CA ASP A 553 -1.38 18.28 -41.56
C ASP A 553 -1.36 17.50 -40.21
N LEU A 554 -0.20 17.46 -39.60
CA LEU A 554 0.07 16.79 -38.31
C LEU A 554 0.21 17.80 -37.16
N THR A 555 -0.34 19.00 -37.30
CA THR A 555 -0.29 20.02 -36.25
C THR A 555 -0.78 19.44 -34.91
N ASN A 556 0.04 19.54 -33.84
CA ASN A 556 -0.20 19.03 -32.52
C ASN A 556 -0.36 17.48 -32.40
N ALA A 557 -0.04 16.71 -33.42
CA ALA A 557 -0.13 15.25 -33.33
C ALA A 557 0.84 14.67 -32.28
N ASP A 558 0.40 13.65 -31.54
CA ASP A 558 1.16 13.04 -30.45
C ASP A 558 1.69 11.67 -30.85
N PHE A 559 3.01 11.56 -31.08
CA PHE A 559 3.73 10.31 -31.39
C PHE A 559 4.54 9.79 -30.18
N THR A 560 4.23 10.23 -28.98
CA THR A 560 4.94 9.78 -27.77
C THR A 560 5.00 8.25 -27.71
N GLU A 561 6.18 7.68 -27.46
CA GLU A 561 6.43 6.24 -27.42
C GLU A 561 6.12 5.49 -28.74
N ALA A 562 5.86 6.13 -29.85
CA ALA A 562 5.64 5.46 -31.11
C ALA A 562 6.94 4.87 -31.67
N ALA A 563 6.87 3.65 -32.19
CA ALA A 563 8.00 3.01 -32.87
C ALA A 563 7.99 3.43 -34.36
N ILE A 564 8.76 4.48 -34.70
CA ILE A 564 8.80 5.06 -36.05
C ILE A 564 10.03 4.56 -36.80
N LYS A 565 9.83 3.98 -38.00
CA LYS A 565 10.90 3.49 -38.84
C LYS A 565 10.59 3.75 -40.33
N ASP A 566 11.57 4.17 -41.09
CA ASP A 566 11.52 4.37 -42.57
C ASP A 566 10.27 5.14 -43.06
N THR A 567 9.74 6.07 -42.22
CA THR A 567 8.48 6.79 -42.41
C THR A 567 8.73 8.15 -43.09
N SER A 568 7.88 8.51 -44.04
CA SER A 568 8.02 9.77 -44.78
C SER A 568 7.06 10.85 -44.25
N PHE A 569 7.60 12.04 -43.96
CA PHE A 569 6.88 13.26 -43.60
C PHE A 569 7.11 14.39 -44.65
N ASP A 570 7.39 14.06 -45.90
CA ASP A 570 7.71 15.05 -46.90
C ASP A 570 6.58 16.08 -47.05
N LYS A 571 6.94 17.36 -46.88
CA LYS A 571 5.99 18.50 -46.92
C LYS A 571 4.83 18.42 -45.93
N ALA A 572 4.92 17.60 -44.89
CA ALA A 572 3.93 17.59 -43.83
C ALA A 572 4.04 18.83 -42.93
N LYS A 573 2.91 19.33 -42.45
CA LYS A 573 2.89 20.34 -41.38
C LYS A 573 3.03 19.66 -40.02
N THR A 574 4.09 20.01 -39.30
CA THR A 574 4.46 19.33 -38.04
C THR A 574 4.50 20.27 -36.83
N SER A 575 3.89 21.45 -36.91
CA SER A 575 3.88 22.41 -35.81
C SER A 575 3.25 21.81 -34.55
N GLY A 576 3.95 21.84 -33.41
CA GLY A 576 3.46 21.31 -32.14
C GLY A 576 3.43 19.77 -32.05
N MET A 577 3.95 19.03 -33.03
CA MET A 577 4.06 17.59 -33.02
C MET A 577 4.97 17.13 -31.86
N LYS A 578 4.62 16.03 -31.19
CA LYS A 578 5.36 15.48 -30.05
C LYS A 578 5.87 14.07 -30.34
N GLY A 579 6.98 13.67 -29.70
CA GLY A 579 7.48 12.29 -29.73
C GLY A 579 8.20 11.88 -31.02
N VAL A 580 8.59 12.82 -31.89
CA VAL A 580 9.43 12.58 -33.04
C VAL A 580 10.65 13.50 -32.90
N GLU A 581 11.84 12.94 -32.68
CA GLU A 581 13.12 13.65 -32.64
C GLU A 581 13.75 13.73 -34.02
#